data_c29d2f67058a0729655ab04057caf9c7
#
_entry.id   c29d2f67058a0729655ab04057caf9c7
#
_cell.length_a   1.000
_cell.length_b   1.000
_cell.length_c   1.000
_cell.angle_alpha   90.00
_cell.angle_beta   90.00
_cell.angle_gamma   90.00
#
_symmetry.space_group_name_H-M   'P 1'
#
loop_
_entity.id
_entity.type
_entity.pdbx_description
1 polymer ?
#
loop_
_entity_poly.entity_id
_entity_poly.type
_entity_poly.pdbx_seq_one_letter_code
_entity_poly.pdbx_strand_id
1 'polypeptide(L)'
;MSLGIDLSPKQKSCNFDCVYCELSGAKTVNSIENPPSVDEIISDLKEALKTHQNIDVITLTANGEPTLYPHLKELIAKVNELKGSAKILILSNGSGVRDPKICEALKGLDIVKFSLDSAVQSTFKKIDRNKSGIEVSELIKAMAKFRKEFTGELVLEILVVAGFNDKEEEFIALNEAINEIAPHRVDIGTIDRPPAYNVKGVDAKKLEELAKQISGVPVNIAKAHKIEQKYNFSEDEILEMLRRRPQTIANIEENFSEHSKQILNKLLQQDVVYLADVAGVKFYKLRA
;
A
#
# COMPACT_ATOMS: atom_id res chain seq x y z
N MET A 1 -4.61 -14.39 -6.80
CA MET A 1 -3.20 -14.13 -6.48
C MET A 1 -2.79 -12.74 -6.98
N SER A 2 -1.97 -11.97 -6.22
CA SER A 2 -1.47 -10.67 -6.65
C SER A 2 0.04 -10.76 -6.95
N LEU A 3 0.47 -10.20 -8.08
CA LEU A 3 1.87 -10.04 -8.47
C LEU A 3 2.25 -8.57 -8.33
N GLY A 4 3.27 -8.26 -7.50
CA GLY A 4 3.73 -6.88 -7.27
C GLY A 4 4.90 -6.51 -8.19
N ILE A 5 4.86 -5.31 -8.74
CA ILE A 5 5.96 -4.67 -9.47
C ILE A 5 6.45 -3.49 -8.64
N ASP A 6 7.69 -3.54 -8.16
CA ASP A 6 8.32 -2.46 -7.40
C ASP A 6 9.09 -1.52 -8.35
N LEU A 7 8.63 -0.28 -8.45
CA LEU A 7 9.19 0.75 -9.34
C LEU A 7 10.38 1.51 -8.72
N SER A 8 10.71 1.25 -7.43
CA SER A 8 11.83 1.86 -6.71
C SER A 8 12.53 0.85 -5.78
N PRO A 9 13.08 -0.27 -6.33
CA PRO A 9 13.57 -1.37 -5.50
C PRO A 9 14.82 -1.04 -4.69
N LYS A 10 15.61 -0.03 -5.10
CA LYS A 10 16.92 0.27 -4.49
C LYS A 10 16.84 1.14 -3.24
N GLN A 11 15.88 2.06 -3.18
CA GLN A 11 15.75 3.02 -2.08
C GLN A 11 14.35 3.59 -1.98
N LYS A 12 13.98 4.09 -0.78
CA LYS A 12 12.72 4.81 -0.59
C LYS A 12 12.72 6.09 -1.42
N SER A 13 11.75 6.18 -2.34
CA SER A 13 11.52 7.34 -3.21
C SER A 13 10.08 7.77 -3.10
N CYS A 14 9.80 8.72 -2.19
CA CYS A 14 8.45 9.21 -1.92
C CYS A 14 8.47 10.72 -1.70
N ASN A 15 7.40 11.39 -2.09
CA ASN A 15 7.17 12.81 -1.77
C ASN A 15 6.39 12.99 -0.45
N PHE A 16 6.08 11.88 0.25
CA PHE A 16 5.54 11.81 1.60
C PHE A 16 6.50 11.04 2.51
N ASP A 17 6.38 11.27 3.83
CA ASP A 17 7.11 10.52 4.86
C ASP A 17 6.16 10.17 6.00
N CYS A 18 5.08 9.45 5.65
CA CYS A 18 3.96 9.10 6.52
C CYS A 18 4.43 8.45 7.83
N VAL A 19 3.83 8.84 8.96
CA VAL A 19 4.21 8.35 10.29
C VAL A 19 4.02 6.85 10.47
N TYR A 20 3.13 6.25 9.69
CA TYR A 20 2.82 4.82 9.72
C TYR A 20 3.60 4.00 8.68
N CYS A 21 4.44 4.64 7.86
CA CYS A 21 5.16 3.97 6.78
C CYS A 21 6.07 2.87 7.34
N GLU A 22 6.02 1.67 6.75
CA GLU A 22 6.89 0.55 7.09
C GLU A 22 8.35 0.75 6.63
N LEU A 23 8.53 1.60 5.61
CA LEU A 23 9.86 1.97 5.12
C LEU A 23 10.51 2.97 6.06
N SER A 24 11.80 2.82 6.30
CA SER A 24 12.57 3.76 7.12
C SER A 24 12.35 5.20 6.69
N GLY A 25 12.27 6.12 7.66
CA GLY A 25 12.12 7.54 7.38
C GLY A 25 13.20 8.03 6.43
N ALA A 26 12.81 8.82 5.43
CA ALA A 26 13.72 9.35 4.44
C ALA A 26 13.30 10.77 4.03
N LYS A 27 14.26 11.54 3.52
CA LYS A 27 13.95 12.85 2.96
C LYS A 27 13.00 12.70 1.75
N THR A 28 11.93 13.50 1.75
CA THR A 28 10.97 13.48 0.64
C THR A 28 11.62 13.94 -0.68
N VAL A 29 11.30 13.21 -1.76
CA VAL A 29 11.80 13.44 -3.12
C VAL A 29 10.64 13.61 -4.11
N ASN A 30 10.89 14.14 -5.30
CA ASN A 30 9.89 14.29 -6.36
C ASN A 30 10.19 13.42 -7.58
N SER A 31 11.19 12.58 -7.50
CA SER A 31 11.59 11.67 -8.58
C SER A 31 12.28 10.46 -8.01
N ILE A 32 12.24 9.36 -8.74
CA ILE A 32 13.01 8.15 -8.44
C ILE A 32 14.39 8.33 -9.07
N GLU A 33 15.41 8.20 -8.25
CA GLU A 33 16.80 8.22 -8.74
C GLU A 33 17.17 6.83 -9.27
N ASN A 34 17.72 6.79 -10.49
CA ASN A 34 18.09 5.55 -11.18
C ASN A 34 16.96 4.49 -11.18
N PRO A 35 15.76 4.83 -11.71
CA PRO A 35 14.67 3.89 -11.80
C PRO A 35 15.03 2.71 -12.71
N PRO A 36 14.46 1.51 -12.48
CA PRO A 36 14.59 0.41 -13.43
C PRO A 36 14.00 0.82 -14.79
N SER A 37 14.59 0.35 -15.86
CA SER A 37 14.05 0.61 -17.20
C SER A 37 12.75 -0.16 -17.42
N VAL A 38 11.92 0.31 -18.35
CA VAL A 38 10.68 -0.40 -18.71
C VAL A 38 11.00 -1.81 -19.22
N ASP A 39 12.06 -1.96 -20.00
CA ASP A 39 12.42 -3.26 -20.58
C ASP A 39 12.90 -4.27 -19.52
N GLU A 40 13.63 -3.83 -18.48
CA GLU A 40 13.97 -4.67 -17.33
C GLU A 40 12.69 -5.15 -16.60
N ILE A 41 11.79 -4.24 -16.26
CA ILE A 41 10.53 -4.58 -15.59
C ILE A 41 9.69 -5.55 -16.43
N ILE A 42 9.61 -5.33 -17.74
CA ILE A 42 8.83 -6.18 -18.64
C ILE A 42 9.48 -7.56 -18.82
N SER A 43 10.82 -7.63 -18.80
CA SER A 43 11.53 -8.91 -18.84
C SER A 43 11.23 -9.75 -17.59
N ASP A 44 11.32 -9.13 -16.40
CA ASP A 44 11.02 -9.78 -15.13
C ASP A 44 9.54 -10.18 -15.03
N LEU A 45 8.64 -9.32 -15.50
CA LEU A 45 7.20 -9.65 -15.56
C LEU A 45 6.92 -10.87 -16.42
N LYS A 46 7.53 -10.95 -17.62
CA LYS A 46 7.37 -12.12 -18.51
C LYS A 46 7.85 -13.41 -17.86
N GLU A 47 8.94 -13.37 -17.12
CA GLU A 47 9.45 -14.53 -16.39
C GLU A 47 8.52 -14.93 -15.23
N ALA A 48 8.05 -13.94 -14.45
CA ALA A 48 7.08 -14.19 -13.39
C ALA A 48 5.76 -14.79 -13.91
N LEU A 49 5.27 -14.31 -15.06
CA LEU A 49 4.04 -14.83 -15.68
C LEU A 49 4.16 -16.28 -16.19
N LYS A 50 5.38 -16.75 -16.50
CA LYS A 50 5.62 -18.17 -16.86
C LYS A 50 5.55 -19.08 -15.63
N THR A 51 6.07 -18.60 -14.50
CA THR A 51 6.18 -19.37 -13.25
C THR A 51 4.90 -19.36 -12.42
N HIS A 52 4.15 -18.26 -12.47
CA HIS A 52 2.95 -18.06 -11.65
C HIS A 52 1.70 -18.07 -12.51
N GLN A 53 0.86 -19.09 -12.33
CA GLN A 53 -0.44 -19.19 -12.99
C GLN A 53 -1.53 -18.58 -12.10
N ASN A 54 -2.64 -18.14 -12.71
CA ASN A 54 -3.81 -17.59 -12.02
C ASN A 54 -3.54 -16.30 -11.24
N ILE A 55 -2.84 -15.35 -11.87
CA ILE A 55 -2.69 -14.01 -11.34
C ILE A 55 -3.98 -13.23 -11.59
N ASP A 56 -4.61 -12.76 -10.51
CA ASP A 56 -5.84 -11.96 -10.58
C ASP A 56 -5.53 -10.47 -10.76
N VAL A 57 -4.42 -10.01 -10.12
CA VAL A 57 -4.04 -8.60 -10.10
C VAL A 57 -2.53 -8.45 -10.24
N ILE A 58 -2.10 -7.55 -11.12
CA ILE A 58 -0.73 -7.02 -11.20
C ILE A 58 -0.74 -5.66 -10.51
N THR A 59 0.01 -5.53 -9.41
CA THR A 59 0.03 -4.32 -8.60
C THR A 59 1.29 -3.51 -8.86
N LEU A 60 1.12 -2.28 -9.37
CA LEU A 60 2.20 -1.31 -9.47
C LEU A 60 2.38 -0.65 -8.11
N THR A 61 3.55 -0.80 -7.52
CA THR A 61 3.94 -0.24 -6.23
C THR A 61 5.36 0.30 -6.31
N ALA A 62 5.85 0.88 -5.24
CA ALA A 62 7.23 1.32 -5.11
C ALA A 62 7.66 1.26 -3.64
N ASN A 63 8.93 1.16 -3.37
CA ASN A 63 9.46 1.59 -2.08
C ASN A 63 9.32 3.12 -1.99
N GLY A 64 8.08 3.61 -1.93
CA GLY A 64 7.69 5.01 -1.97
C GLY A 64 6.44 5.28 -2.77
N GLU A 65 6.49 6.26 -3.69
CA GLU A 65 5.35 6.68 -4.51
C GLU A 65 5.53 6.26 -5.97
N PRO A 66 4.71 5.33 -6.49
CA PRO A 66 4.87 4.81 -7.85
C PRO A 66 4.60 5.84 -8.94
N THR A 67 3.81 6.89 -8.70
CA THR A 67 3.59 7.94 -9.71
C THR A 67 4.80 8.85 -9.95
N LEU A 68 5.87 8.70 -9.15
CA LEU A 68 7.15 9.34 -9.41
C LEU A 68 7.99 8.61 -10.46
N TYR A 69 7.55 7.43 -10.93
CA TYR A 69 8.24 6.68 -11.97
C TYR A 69 8.11 7.41 -13.33
N PRO A 70 9.22 7.76 -13.98
CA PRO A 70 9.19 8.67 -15.14
C PRO A 70 8.54 8.08 -16.39
N HIS A 71 8.53 6.73 -16.51
CA HIS A 71 8.01 6.02 -17.68
C HIS A 71 6.69 5.31 -17.39
N LEU A 72 5.88 5.84 -16.44
CA LEU A 72 4.66 5.18 -15.96
C LEU A 72 3.68 4.87 -17.09
N LYS A 73 3.45 5.80 -18.02
CA LYS A 73 2.51 5.61 -19.15
C LYS A 73 2.96 4.47 -20.06
N GLU A 74 4.23 4.45 -20.43
CA GLU A 74 4.80 3.40 -21.28
C GLU A 74 4.73 2.03 -20.60
N LEU A 75 5.10 1.98 -19.31
CA LEU A 75 5.03 0.76 -18.53
C LEU A 75 3.61 0.19 -18.48
N ILE A 76 2.62 1.03 -18.16
CA ILE A 76 1.21 0.60 -18.11
C ILE A 76 0.76 0.05 -19.46
N ALA A 77 1.13 0.68 -20.56
CA ALA A 77 0.79 0.18 -21.90
C ALA A 77 1.37 -1.22 -22.16
N LYS A 78 2.68 -1.43 -21.87
CA LYS A 78 3.32 -2.73 -22.06
C LYS A 78 2.80 -3.82 -21.11
N VAL A 79 2.45 -3.46 -19.85
CA VAL A 79 1.83 -4.40 -18.92
C VAL A 79 0.44 -4.82 -19.41
N ASN A 80 -0.34 -3.89 -19.97
CA ASN A 80 -1.65 -4.20 -20.57
C ASN A 80 -1.58 -5.22 -21.70
N GLU A 81 -0.50 -5.21 -22.49
CA GLU A 81 -0.29 -6.20 -23.56
C GLU A 81 0.00 -7.62 -23.02
N LEU A 82 0.49 -7.73 -21.78
CA LEU A 82 0.96 -8.99 -21.19
C LEU A 82 0.02 -9.57 -20.13
N LYS A 83 -0.83 -8.73 -19.52
CA LYS A 83 -1.60 -9.07 -18.31
C LYS A 83 -2.62 -10.22 -18.49
N GLY A 84 -3.01 -10.54 -19.72
CA GLY A 84 -4.10 -11.49 -19.98
C GLY A 84 -5.41 -11.04 -19.32
N SER A 85 -6.01 -11.90 -18.49
CA SER A 85 -7.23 -11.59 -17.73
C SER A 85 -6.99 -10.86 -16.41
N ALA A 86 -5.73 -10.71 -15.98
CA ALA A 86 -5.41 -10.01 -14.74
C ALA A 86 -5.77 -8.53 -14.82
N LYS A 87 -6.15 -7.94 -13.68
CA LYS A 87 -6.34 -6.49 -13.55
C LYS A 87 -5.02 -5.81 -13.18
N ILE A 88 -4.82 -4.59 -13.65
CA ILE A 88 -3.68 -3.76 -13.21
C ILE A 88 -4.18 -2.78 -12.16
N LEU A 89 -3.52 -2.80 -11.01
CA LEU A 89 -3.78 -1.92 -9.86
C LEU A 89 -2.56 -1.04 -9.58
N ILE A 90 -2.75 0.22 -9.20
CA ILE A 90 -1.72 1.05 -8.59
C ILE A 90 -2.10 1.43 -7.16
N LEU A 91 -1.11 1.41 -6.24
CA LEU A 91 -1.24 1.92 -4.87
C LEU A 91 -0.46 3.23 -4.78
N SER A 92 -1.14 4.36 -4.58
CA SER A 92 -0.53 5.68 -4.63
C SER A 92 -1.05 6.58 -3.52
N ASN A 93 -0.22 7.51 -3.06
CA ASN A 93 -0.64 8.59 -2.14
C ASN A 93 -1.49 9.67 -2.82
N GLY A 94 -1.80 9.49 -4.09
CA GLY A 94 -2.67 10.37 -4.86
C GLY A 94 -2.06 11.70 -5.29
N SER A 95 -0.87 12.07 -4.83
CA SER A 95 -0.28 13.38 -5.14
C SER A 95 -0.04 13.62 -6.64
N GLY A 96 0.13 12.52 -7.39
CA GLY A 96 0.37 12.54 -8.83
C GLY A 96 -0.81 13.04 -9.65
N VAL A 97 -2.07 12.96 -9.16
CA VAL A 97 -3.26 13.39 -9.93
C VAL A 97 -3.34 14.91 -10.16
N ARG A 98 -2.46 15.68 -9.56
CA ARG A 98 -2.30 17.11 -9.85
C ARG A 98 -1.54 17.38 -11.15
N ASP A 99 -0.86 16.36 -11.70
CA ASP A 99 -0.20 16.43 -13.00
C ASP A 99 -1.07 15.77 -14.07
N PRO A 100 -1.49 16.52 -15.13
CA PRO A 100 -2.28 15.96 -16.22
C PRO A 100 -1.62 14.77 -16.93
N LYS A 101 -0.29 14.72 -17.00
CA LYS A 101 0.44 13.61 -17.62
C LYS A 101 0.29 12.32 -16.81
N ILE A 102 0.32 12.43 -15.49
CA ILE A 102 0.10 11.29 -14.59
C ILE A 102 -1.36 10.86 -14.66
N CYS A 103 -2.32 11.80 -14.62
CA CYS A 103 -3.73 11.46 -14.82
C CYS A 103 -3.95 10.66 -16.11
N GLU A 104 -3.33 11.09 -17.21
CA GLU A 104 -3.45 10.38 -18.50
C GLU A 104 -2.83 8.99 -18.46
N ALA A 105 -1.71 8.81 -17.77
CA ALA A 105 -1.11 7.49 -17.57
C ALA A 105 -2.02 6.57 -16.75
N LEU A 106 -2.58 7.07 -15.64
CA LEU A 106 -3.45 6.31 -14.74
C LEU A 106 -4.75 5.84 -15.40
N LYS A 107 -5.23 6.50 -16.45
CA LYS A 107 -6.42 6.07 -17.22
C LYS A 107 -6.24 4.72 -17.92
N GLY A 108 -5.01 4.27 -18.09
CA GLY A 108 -4.70 2.94 -18.62
C GLY A 108 -4.80 1.78 -17.62
N LEU A 109 -5.18 2.06 -16.37
CA LEU A 109 -5.31 1.07 -15.30
C LEU A 109 -6.75 0.58 -15.15
N ASP A 110 -6.89 -0.65 -14.61
CA ASP A 110 -8.20 -1.19 -14.24
C ASP A 110 -8.66 -0.68 -12.88
N ILE A 111 -7.69 -0.53 -11.93
CA ILE A 111 -7.97 -0.11 -10.56
C ILE A 111 -6.92 0.94 -10.14
N VAL A 112 -7.39 2.01 -9.55
CA VAL A 112 -6.53 3.01 -8.89
C VAL A 112 -6.94 3.10 -7.43
N LYS A 113 -5.99 2.89 -6.52
CA LYS A 113 -6.21 3.06 -5.09
C LYS A 113 -5.37 4.23 -4.59
N PHE A 114 -6.04 5.28 -4.10
CA PHE A 114 -5.41 6.44 -3.49
C PHE A 114 -5.54 6.40 -1.97
N SER A 115 -4.48 6.73 -1.27
CA SER A 115 -4.53 6.98 0.17
C SER A 115 -5.05 8.40 0.44
N LEU A 116 -5.98 8.52 1.39
CA LEU A 116 -6.45 9.80 1.92
C LEU A 116 -6.76 9.64 3.41
N ASP A 117 -5.75 9.87 4.25
CA ASP A 117 -5.82 9.57 5.68
C ASP A 117 -6.45 10.69 6.51
N SER A 118 -6.56 11.90 5.97
CA SER A 118 -7.27 13.02 6.55
C SER A 118 -7.69 14.02 5.48
N ALA A 119 -8.86 14.66 5.66
CA ALA A 119 -9.30 15.83 4.91
C ALA A 119 -9.00 17.15 5.63
N VAL A 120 -8.46 17.10 6.85
CA VAL A 120 -8.07 18.26 7.66
C VAL A 120 -6.61 18.57 7.43
N GLN A 121 -6.28 19.74 6.91
CA GLN A 121 -4.92 20.13 6.51
C GLN A 121 -3.86 19.95 7.62
N SER A 122 -4.19 20.29 8.85
CA SER A 122 -3.26 20.16 9.98
C SER A 122 -2.96 18.70 10.31
N THR A 123 -3.95 17.79 10.21
CA THR A 123 -3.79 16.37 10.44
C THR A 123 -3.08 15.72 9.26
N PHE A 124 -3.46 16.06 8.03
CA PHE A 124 -2.77 15.61 6.82
C PHE A 124 -1.27 15.91 6.86
N LYS A 125 -0.88 17.15 7.24
CA LYS A 125 0.54 17.50 7.42
C LYS A 125 1.25 16.70 8.50
N LYS A 126 0.55 16.31 9.57
CA LYS A 126 1.14 15.55 10.69
C LYS A 126 1.29 14.07 10.37
N ILE A 127 0.28 13.46 9.73
CA ILE A 127 0.24 12.03 9.48
C ILE A 127 1.03 11.65 8.23
N ASP A 128 0.86 12.39 7.13
CA ASP A 128 1.46 12.10 5.84
C ASP A 128 2.82 12.76 5.65
N ARG A 129 3.16 13.77 6.46
CA ARG A 129 4.43 14.52 6.38
C ARG A 129 4.80 14.84 4.95
N ASN A 130 3.80 15.29 4.19
CA ASN A 130 3.95 15.56 2.78
C ASN A 130 4.97 16.69 2.52
N LYS A 131 5.53 16.69 1.32
CA LYS A 131 6.38 17.79 0.88
C LYS A 131 5.59 19.10 0.91
N SER A 132 6.22 20.18 1.36
CA SER A 132 5.59 21.50 1.47
C SER A 132 4.92 21.93 0.16
N GLY A 133 3.77 22.58 0.25
CA GLY A 133 3.00 23.07 -0.89
C GLY A 133 1.93 22.10 -1.40
N ILE A 134 1.66 21.00 -0.70
CA ILE A 134 0.51 20.14 -0.98
C ILE A 134 -0.61 20.50 0.00
N GLU A 135 -1.69 21.09 -0.51
CA GLU A 135 -2.89 21.35 0.26
C GLU A 135 -3.89 20.21 0.04
N VAL A 136 -4.43 19.64 1.13
CA VAL A 136 -5.33 18.47 1.04
C VAL A 136 -6.60 18.80 0.27
N SER A 137 -7.13 20.01 0.40
CA SER A 137 -8.32 20.44 -0.37
C SER A 137 -8.09 20.45 -1.88
N GLU A 138 -6.88 20.80 -2.33
CA GLU A 138 -6.52 20.74 -3.76
C GLU A 138 -6.35 19.30 -4.23
N LEU A 139 -5.79 18.43 -3.37
CA LEU A 139 -5.66 17.02 -3.64
C LEU A 139 -7.03 16.36 -3.80
N ILE A 140 -7.98 16.64 -2.89
CA ILE A 140 -9.36 16.15 -2.96
C ILE A 140 -10.03 16.56 -4.28
N LYS A 141 -9.94 17.85 -4.65
CA LYS A 141 -10.47 18.36 -5.94
C LYS A 141 -9.84 17.66 -7.14
N ALA A 142 -8.53 17.43 -7.10
CA ALA A 142 -7.82 16.74 -8.18
C ALA A 142 -8.26 15.27 -8.28
N MET A 143 -8.44 14.56 -7.16
CA MET A 143 -8.98 13.20 -7.13
C MET A 143 -10.43 13.16 -7.65
N ALA A 144 -11.28 14.12 -7.26
CA ALA A 144 -12.66 14.24 -7.74
C ALA A 144 -12.72 14.49 -9.25
N LYS A 145 -11.82 15.34 -9.77
CA LYS A 145 -11.70 15.57 -11.22
C LYS A 145 -11.26 14.29 -11.94
N PHE A 146 -10.22 13.63 -11.45
CA PHE A 146 -9.72 12.37 -12.00
C PHE A 146 -10.83 11.32 -12.04
N ARG A 147 -11.59 11.16 -10.94
CA ARG A 147 -12.70 10.20 -10.84
C ARG A 147 -13.74 10.36 -11.96
N LYS A 148 -14.06 11.61 -12.35
CA LYS A 148 -15.04 11.88 -13.42
C LYS A 148 -14.57 11.43 -14.79
N GLU A 149 -13.26 11.37 -15.00
CA GLU A 149 -12.65 11.02 -16.28
C GLU A 149 -12.14 9.56 -16.32
N PHE A 150 -12.05 8.91 -15.16
CA PHE A 150 -11.54 7.55 -15.03
C PHE A 150 -12.67 6.53 -15.13
N THR A 151 -12.54 5.59 -16.07
CA THR A 151 -13.55 4.54 -16.33
C THR A 151 -13.32 3.26 -15.52
N GLY A 152 -12.13 3.09 -14.94
CA GLY A 152 -11.81 1.97 -14.05
C GLY A 152 -12.34 2.16 -12.63
N GLU A 153 -11.96 1.26 -11.74
CA GLU A 153 -12.37 1.30 -10.33
C GLU A 153 -11.46 2.23 -9.52
N LEU A 154 -12.00 3.32 -8.97
CA LEU A 154 -11.31 4.17 -8.00
C LEU A 154 -11.66 3.73 -6.58
N VAL A 155 -10.64 3.43 -5.79
CA VAL A 155 -10.73 3.07 -4.37
C VAL A 155 -10.00 4.13 -3.55
N LEU A 156 -10.59 4.56 -2.44
CA LEU A 156 -9.85 5.30 -1.42
C LEU A 156 -9.46 4.35 -0.29
N GLU A 157 -8.23 4.50 0.19
CA GLU A 157 -7.73 3.80 1.38
C GLU A 157 -7.51 4.81 2.49
N ILE A 158 -8.02 4.50 3.69
CA ILE A 158 -7.83 5.29 4.89
C ILE A 158 -7.09 4.42 5.90
N LEU A 159 -5.90 4.85 6.31
CA LEU A 159 -5.16 4.19 7.38
C LEU A 159 -5.31 4.99 8.68
N VAL A 160 -5.94 4.37 9.69
CA VAL A 160 -6.21 5.00 10.97
C VAL A 160 -5.04 4.81 11.92
N VAL A 161 -4.52 5.92 12.44
CA VAL A 161 -3.40 5.98 13.38
C VAL A 161 -3.88 6.60 14.70
N ALA A 162 -3.69 5.88 15.80
CA ALA A 162 -4.11 6.32 17.12
C ALA A 162 -3.46 7.67 17.51
N GLY A 163 -4.31 8.60 17.96
CA GLY A 163 -3.89 9.95 18.35
C GLY A 163 -3.66 10.93 17.19
N PHE A 164 -3.86 10.51 15.94
CA PHE A 164 -3.75 11.37 14.76
C PHE A 164 -5.10 11.63 14.10
N ASN A 165 -5.67 10.63 13.45
CA ASN A 165 -6.92 10.72 12.67
C ASN A 165 -8.03 9.79 13.21
N ASP A 166 -7.91 9.34 14.46
CA ASP A 166 -8.84 8.42 15.13
C ASP A 166 -10.03 9.11 15.84
N LYS A 167 -10.33 10.35 15.45
CA LYS A 167 -11.41 11.15 16.01
C LYS A 167 -12.61 11.22 15.06
N GLU A 168 -13.81 11.40 15.63
CA GLU A 168 -15.03 11.51 14.87
C GLU A 168 -15.00 12.70 13.89
N GLU A 169 -14.48 13.85 14.31
CA GLU A 169 -14.40 15.05 13.48
C GLU A 169 -13.53 14.84 12.22
N GLU A 170 -12.48 14.03 12.30
CA GLU A 170 -11.66 13.65 11.15
C GLU A 170 -12.48 12.83 10.14
N PHE A 171 -13.30 11.91 10.63
CA PHE A 171 -14.13 11.07 9.76
C PHE A 171 -15.34 11.80 9.19
N ILE A 172 -15.87 12.82 9.87
CA ILE A 172 -16.88 13.75 9.30
C ILE A 172 -16.27 14.50 8.11
N ALA A 173 -15.07 15.08 8.27
CA ALA A 173 -14.38 15.77 7.20
C ALA A 173 -13.99 14.81 6.04
N LEU A 174 -13.54 13.59 6.37
CA LEU A 174 -13.28 12.55 5.37
C LEU A 174 -14.54 12.16 4.61
N ASN A 175 -15.70 12.04 5.28
CA ASN A 175 -16.95 11.73 4.61
C ASN A 175 -17.36 12.81 3.60
N GLU A 176 -17.17 14.09 3.92
CA GLU A 176 -17.39 15.19 2.97
C GLU A 176 -16.47 15.06 1.75
N ALA A 177 -15.18 14.81 1.97
CA ALA A 177 -14.21 14.60 0.89
C ALA A 177 -14.54 13.36 0.05
N ILE A 178 -14.94 12.26 0.67
CA ILE A 178 -15.35 11.03 -0.01
C ILE A 178 -16.57 11.28 -0.91
N ASN A 179 -17.55 12.02 -0.41
CA ASN A 179 -18.73 12.39 -1.21
C ASN A 179 -18.37 13.31 -2.38
N GLU A 180 -17.37 14.21 -2.25
CA GLU A 180 -16.87 15.04 -3.34
C GLU A 180 -16.13 14.21 -4.41
N ILE A 181 -15.27 13.26 -3.96
CA ILE A 181 -14.49 12.37 -4.84
C ILE A 181 -15.38 11.33 -5.51
N ALA A 182 -16.39 10.82 -4.80
CA ALA A 182 -17.31 9.76 -5.22
C ALA A 182 -16.57 8.49 -5.70
N PRO A 183 -15.70 7.87 -4.87
CA PRO A 183 -15.01 6.64 -5.22
C PRO A 183 -16.00 5.47 -5.35
N HIS A 184 -15.56 4.34 -5.90
CA HIS A 184 -16.40 3.14 -5.96
C HIS A 184 -16.53 2.43 -4.61
N ARG A 185 -15.49 2.54 -3.78
CA ARG A 185 -15.49 2.06 -2.38
C ARG A 185 -14.39 2.74 -1.58
N VAL A 186 -14.50 2.62 -0.27
CA VAL A 186 -13.47 3.02 0.70
C VAL A 186 -12.99 1.80 1.45
N ASP A 187 -11.68 1.59 1.48
CA ASP A 187 -11.04 0.57 2.32
C ASP A 187 -10.48 1.26 3.57
N ILE A 188 -10.88 0.81 4.77
CA ILE A 188 -10.40 1.37 6.04
C ILE A 188 -9.56 0.31 6.74
N GLY A 189 -8.38 0.71 7.16
CA GLY A 189 -7.46 -0.13 7.91
C GLY A 189 -6.75 0.61 9.04
N THR A 190 -5.90 -0.08 9.73
CA THR A 190 -4.99 0.47 10.73
C THR A 190 -3.60 -0.13 10.53
N ILE A 191 -2.65 0.24 11.38
CA ILE A 191 -1.27 -0.24 11.29
C ILE A 191 -1.25 -1.75 11.52
N ASP A 192 -0.88 -2.49 10.50
CA ASP A 192 -0.72 -3.96 10.48
C ASP A 192 0.75 -4.40 10.29
N ARG A 193 1.65 -3.43 10.10
CA ARG A 193 3.09 -3.63 9.88
C ARG A 193 3.90 -2.75 10.81
N PRO A 194 5.16 -3.13 11.15
CA PRO A 194 5.99 -2.28 11.98
C PRO A 194 6.27 -0.94 11.29
N PRO A 195 5.74 0.16 11.83
CA PRO A 195 6.01 1.48 11.28
C PRO A 195 7.45 1.92 11.60
N ALA A 196 8.02 2.77 10.74
CA ALA A 196 9.34 3.35 10.99
C ALA A 196 9.35 4.32 12.18
N TYR A 197 8.19 4.86 12.54
CA TYR A 197 8.01 5.80 13.63
C TYR A 197 7.24 5.14 14.79
N ASN A 198 7.41 5.68 16.01
CA ASN A 198 6.73 5.13 17.19
C ASN A 198 5.27 5.60 17.25
N VAL A 199 4.43 4.99 16.43
CA VAL A 199 2.99 5.21 16.36
C VAL A 199 2.24 3.88 16.51
N LYS A 200 0.96 3.94 16.86
CA LYS A 200 0.13 2.75 17.11
C LYS A 200 -1.11 2.78 16.23
N GLY A 201 -1.58 1.60 15.87
CA GLY A 201 -2.89 1.41 15.28
C GLY A 201 -4.01 1.55 16.32
N VAL A 202 -5.24 1.47 15.84
CA VAL A 202 -6.46 1.38 16.66
C VAL A 202 -6.99 -0.05 16.65
N ASP A 203 -7.85 -0.40 17.60
CA ASP A 203 -8.49 -1.69 17.62
C ASP A 203 -9.65 -1.81 16.61
N ALA A 204 -10.11 -3.04 16.39
CA ALA A 204 -11.17 -3.32 15.42
C ALA A 204 -12.50 -2.61 15.76
N LYS A 205 -12.81 -2.48 17.06
CA LYS A 205 -14.03 -1.79 17.51
C LYS A 205 -13.99 -0.32 17.13
N LYS A 206 -12.83 0.33 17.35
CA LYS A 206 -12.66 1.73 16.98
C LYS A 206 -12.74 1.92 15.46
N LEU A 207 -12.17 1.01 14.65
CA LEU A 207 -12.33 1.05 13.19
C LEU A 207 -13.80 0.95 12.77
N GLU A 208 -14.56 0.04 13.39
CA GLU A 208 -15.99 -0.13 13.10
C GLU A 208 -16.82 1.10 13.50
N GLU A 209 -16.48 1.76 14.62
CA GLU A 209 -17.11 3.00 15.07
C GLU A 209 -16.86 4.15 14.08
N LEU A 210 -15.61 4.32 13.65
CA LEU A 210 -15.21 5.36 12.71
C LEU A 210 -15.81 5.12 11.32
N ALA A 211 -15.83 3.88 10.85
CA ALA A 211 -16.40 3.51 9.55
C ALA A 211 -17.89 3.89 9.41
N LYS A 212 -18.65 3.92 10.53
CA LYS A 212 -20.06 4.33 10.53
C LYS A 212 -20.27 5.81 10.17
N GLN A 213 -19.25 6.63 10.28
CA GLN A 213 -19.30 8.05 9.88
C GLN A 213 -19.26 8.24 8.35
N ILE A 214 -18.86 7.18 7.60
CA ILE A 214 -18.80 7.23 6.14
C ILE A 214 -20.11 6.73 5.58
N SER A 215 -20.68 7.50 4.67
CA SER A 215 -21.96 7.23 4.02
C SER A 215 -21.89 7.47 2.52
N GLY A 216 -22.87 6.93 1.78
CA GLY A 216 -22.98 7.15 0.33
C GLY A 216 -22.04 6.30 -0.54
N VAL A 217 -21.17 5.49 0.07
CA VAL A 217 -20.21 4.64 -0.63
C VAL A 217 -20.01 3.32 0.14
N PRO A 218 -19.77 2.18 -0.55
CA PRO A 218 -19.40 0.95 0.12
C PRO A 218 -18.12 1.11 0.95
N VAL A 219 -18.13 0.64 2.20
CA VAL A 219 -16.98 0.67 3.10
C VAL A 219 -16.53 -0.75 3.38
N ASN A 220 -15.26 -1.03 3.15
CA ASN A 220 -14.61 -2.28 3.49
C ASN A 220 -13.62 -2.04 4.64
N ILE A 221 -13.84 -2.71 5.78
CA ILE A 221 -12.88 -2.66 6.89
C ILE A 221 -11.92 -3.84 6.69
N ALA A 222 -10.64 -3.53 6.58
CA ALA A 222 -9.61 -4.55 6.47
C ALA A 222 -9.67 -5.47 7.70
N LYS A 223 -10.23 -6.66 7.52
CA LYS A 223 -10.19 -7.73 8.51
C LYS A 223 -8.97 -8.59 8.18
N ALA A 224 -8.28 -9.09 9.20
CA ALA A 224 -7.34 -10.17 8.99
C ALA A 224 -8.10 -11.30 8.25
N HIS A 225 -7.74 -11.55 7.00
CA HIS A 225 -8.35 -12.62 6.22
C HIS A 225 -7.95 -13.94 6.87
N LYS A 226 -8.94 -14.69 7.39
CA LYS A 226 -8.72 -16.10 7.70
C LYS A 226 -8.52 -16.83 6.36
N ILE A 227 -7.28 -17.18 6.09
CA ILE A 227 -6.95 -18.01 4.93
C ILE A 227 -7.27 -19.45 5.33
N GLU A 228 -8.21 -20.08 4.62
CA GLU A 228 -8.60 -21.47 4.88
C GLU A 228 -7.48 -22.47 4.53
N GLN A 229 -6.50 -22.07 3.74
CA GLN A 229 -5.43 -22.95 3.27
C GLN A 229 -4.06 -22.42 3.69
N LYS A 230 -3.39 -23.16 4.57
CA LYS A 230 -2.02 -22.85 5.00
C LYS A 230 -1.01 -23.20 3.90
N TYR A 231 -0.04 -22.33 3.68
CA TYR A 231 0.98 -22.50 2.65
C TYR A 231 2.22 -23.21 3.18
N ASN A 232 2.79 -24.07 2.33
CA ASN A 232 4.11 -24.65 2.54
C ASN A 232 5.14 -23.73 1.89
N PHE A 233 5.97 -23.10 2.72
CA PHE A 233 7.10 -22.29 2.28
C PHE A 233 8.42 -23.02 2.56
N SER A 234 9.33 -22.99 1.60
CA SER A 234 10.71 -23.39 1.79
C SER A 234 11.47 -22.38 2.65
N GLU A 235 12.68 -22.73 3.08
CA GLU A 235 13.56 -21.85 3.85
C GLU A 235 13.86 -20.55 3.07
N ASP A 236 14.22 -20.68 1.78
CA ASP A 236 14.51 -19.53 0.93
C ASP A 236 13.30 -18.60 0.75
N GLU A 237 12.11 -19.16 0.55
CA GLU A 237 10.87 -18.37 0.44
C GLU A 237 10.54 -17.63 1.73
N ILE A 238 10.78 -18.23 2.89
CA ILE A 238 10.61 -17.57 4.19
C ILE A 238 11.60 -16.43 4.34
N LEU A 239 12.88 -16.66 4.02
CA LEU A 239 13.91 -15.62 4.08
C LEU A 239 13.61 -14.46 3.13
N GLU A 240 13.23 -14.74 1.88
CA GLU A 240 12.83 -13.71 0.92
C GLU A 240 11.59 -12.94 1.37
N MET A 241 10.59 -13.65 1.91
CA MET A 241 9.39 -13.00 2.45
C MET A 241 9.75 -12.05 3.58
N LEU A 242 10.56 -12.48 4.56
CA LEU A 242 10.96 -11.67 5.71
C LEU A 242 11.90 -10.52 5.30
N ARG A 243 12.69 -10.69 4.24
CA ARG A 243 13.53 -9.62 3.67
C ARG A 243 12.68 -8.50 3.08
N ARG A 244 11.63 -8.88 2.36
CA ARG A 244 10.70 -7.92 1.74
C ARG A 244 9.75 -7.32 2.77
N ARG A 245 9.31 -8.14 3.74
CA ARG A 245 8.27 -7.75 4.67
C ARG A 245 8.36 -8.55 5.98
N PRO A 246 8.58 -7.89 7.14
CA PRO A 246 8.42 -8.53 8.44
C PRO A 246 7.01 -9.12 8.60
N GLN A 247 6.89 -10.28 9.27
CA GLN A 247 5.62 -10.96 9.47
C GLN A 247 5.24 -10.93 10.95
N THR A 248 3.96 -10.65 11.25
CA THR A 248 3.47 -10.76 12.64
C THR A 248 3.33 -12.22 13.05
N ILE A 249 3.29 -12.49 14.37
CA ILE A 249 2.98 -13.83 14.87
C ILE A 249 1.62 -14.28 14.31
N ALA A 250 0.61 -13.41 14.27
CA ALA A 250 -0.71 -13.71 13.74
C ALA A 250 -0.63 -14.13 12.26
N ASN A 251 0.12 -13.39 11.42
CA ASN A 251 0.30 -13.74 10.00
C ASN A 251 0.95 -15.12 9.81
N ILE A 252 1.93 -15.46 10.66
CA ILE A 252 2.57 -16.78 10.63
C ILE A 252 1.56 -17.87 11.03
N GLU A 253 0.80 -17.65 12.11
CA GLU A 253 -0.18 -18.62 12.58
C GLU A 253 -1.32 -18.86 11.58
N GLU A 254 -1.73 -17.83 10.86
CA GLU A 254 -2.79 -17.89 9.86
C GLU A 254 -2.33 -18.52 8.55
N ASN A 255 -1.12 -18.17 8.08
CA ASN A 255 -0.70 -18.47 6.71
C ASN A 255 0.25 -19.66 6.58
N PHE A 256 1.04 -19.95 7.62
CA PHE A 256 2.09 -20.97 7.52
C PHE A 256 1.56 -22.37 7.90
N SER A 257 1.92 -23.36 7.10
CA SER A 257 1.76 -24.75 7.49
C SER A 257 2.66 -25.10 8.69
N GLU A 258 2.39 -26.23 9.34
CA GLU A 258 3.24 -26.70 10.44
C GLU A 258 4.69 -26.95 9.99
N HIS A 259 4.88 -27.40 8.75
CA HIS A 259 6.22 -27.57 8.16
C HIS A 259 6.96 -26.22 8.05
N SER A 260 6.31 -25.19 7.51
CA SER A 260 6.90 -23.86 7.39
C SER A 260 7.19 -23.21 8.75
N LYS A 261 6.34 -23.47 9.76
CA LYS A 261 6.57 -23.01 11.13
C LYS A 261 7.80 -23.69 11.76
N GLN A 262 8.01 -24.98 11.46
CA GLN A 262 9.21 -25.70 11.91
C GLN A 262 10.48 -25.09 11.31
N ILE A 263 10.46 -24.75 10.02
CA ILE A 263 11.58 -24.06 9.36
C ILE A 263 11.83 -22.69 10.01
N LEU A 264 10.78 -21.88 10.22
CA LEU A 264 10.90 -20.58 10.87
C LEU A 264 11.47 -20.69 12.30
N ASN A 265 11.03 -21.70 13.08
CA ASN A 265 11.57 -21.96 14.41
C ASN A 265 13.06 -22.35 14.38
N LYS A 266 13.49 -23.13 13.37
CA LYS A 266 14.90 -23.44 13.15
C LYS A 266 15.70 -22.16 12.86
N LEU A 267 15.20 -21.28 12.00
CA LEU A 267 15.83 -20.00 11.70
C LEU A 267 15.93 -19.06 12.91
N LEU A 268 14.94 -19.11 13.82
CA LEU A 268 15.00 -18.42 15.12
C LEU A 268 16.10 -18.98 16.01
N GLN A 269 16.21 -20.31 16.12
CA GLN A 269 17.25 -20.98 16.92
C GLN A 269 18.66 -20.70 16.36
N GLN A 270 18.80 -20.55 15.06
CA GLN A 270 20.05 -20.21 14.38
C GLN A 270 20.38 -18.71 14.43
N ASP A 271 19.52 -17.89 15.04
CA ASP A 271 19.64 -16.44 15.14
C ASP A 271 19.67 -15.71 13.78
N VAL A 272 19.17 -16.36 12.72
CA VAL A 272 19.00 -15.78 11.37
C VAL A 272 17.76 -14.87 11.34
N VAL A 273 16.74 -15.26 12.10
CA VAL A 273 15.50 -14.52 12.32
C VAL A 273 15.38 -14.18 13.80
N TYR A 274 14.81 -13.05 14.12
CA TYR A 274 14.51 -12.64 15.50
C TYR A 274 13.12 -12.04 15.64
N LEU A 275 12.60 -12.04 16.88
CA LEU A 275 11.35 -11.36 17.20
C LEU A 275 11.63 -9.93 17.67
N ALA A 276 11.11 -8.95 16.94
CA ALA A 276 11.12 -7.54 17.33
C ALA A 276 9.75 -7.16 17.89
N ASP A 277 9.72 -6.45 19.03
CA ASP A 277 8.51 -5.80 19.53
C ASP A 277 8.48 -4.38 18.99
N VAL A 278 7.45 -4.04 18.23
CA VAL A 278 7.23 -2.70 17.67
C VAL A 278 5.83 -2.26 18.03
N ALA A 279 5.74 -1.26 18.88
CA ALA A 279 4.47 -0.69 19.35
C ALA A 279 3.51 -1.73 20.00
N GLY A 280 4.07 -2.78 20.65
CA GLY A 280 3.31 -3.84 21.31
C GLY A 280 2.89 -4.99 20.39
N VAL A 281 3.31 -4.96 19.12
CA VAL A 281 3.13 -6.07 18.17
C VAL A 281 4.48 -6.74 17.92
N LYS A 282 4.51 -8.08 18.01
CA LYS A 282 5.72 -8.87 17.74
C LYS A 282 5.81 -9.27 16.27
N PHE A 283 6.96 -9.03 15.67
CA PHE A 283 7.28 -9.32 14.27
C PHE A 283 8.51 -10.21 14.14
N TYR A 284 8.43 -11.17 13.25
CA TYR A 284 9.62 -11.89 12.76
C TYR A 284 10.37 -11.01 11.78
N LYS A 285 11.65 -10.79 12.03
CA LYS A 285 12.57 -10.01 11.19
C LYS A 285 13.84 -10.78 10.90
N LEU A 286 14.46 -10.54 9.73
CA LEU A 286 15.82 -11.02 9.46
C LEU A 286 16.82 -10.21 10.26
N ARG A 287 17.87 -10.88 10.73
CA ARG A 287 19.08 -10.16 11.16
C ARG A 287 19.80 -9.59 9.93
N ALA A 288 20.26 -8.33 10.09
CA ALA A 288 21.04 -7.64 9.08
C ALA A 288 22.45 -8.23 8.99
#